data_d461840eed5c881c79c8e91e665d1d0c
#
_entry.id   d461840eed5c881c79c8e91e665d1d0c
#
_cell.length_a   1.000
_cell.length_b   1.000
_cell.length_c   1.000
_cell.angle_alpha   90.00
_cell.angle_beta   90.00
_cell.angle_gamma   90.00
#
_symmetry.space_group_name_H-M   'P 1'
#
loop_
_entity.id
_entity.type
_entity.pdbx_description
1 polymer ?
#
loop_
_entity_poly.entity_id
_entity_poly.type
_entity_poly.pdbx_seq_one_letter_code
_entity_poly.pdbx_strand_id
1 'polypeptide(L)'
;MTLIEVMMALSIAAGVATFIYVSARDVTRTKARIESDAERVREAQAALDMFGRDLRCAFLSGHKKPLQPIVDSVFVGEDNDPIDRVTVTTFTHVHRQYDANDSDQAEVSWFGVDDPRDRRKMNLARRESASPDE
;
A
#
# COMPACT_ATOMS: atom_id res chain seq x y z
N MET A 1 8.86 41.93 -49.76
CA MET A 1 8.86 40.54 -49.23
C MET A 1 8.94 39.60 -50.43
N THR A 2 9.95 38.77 -50.43
CA THR A 2 10.13 37.76 -51.48
C THR A 2 9.44 36.46 -51.08
N LEU A 3 8.98 35.69 -52.06
CA LEU A 3 8.35 34.38 -51.77
C LEU A 3 9.23 33.46 -50.92
N ILE A 4 10.53 33.51 -51.16
CA ILE A 4 11.52 32.70 -50.41
C ILE A 4 11.61 33.09 -48.93
N GLU A 5 11.47 34.34 -48.62
CA GLU A 5 11.48 34.87 -47.26
C GLU A 5 10.27 34.36 -46.45
N VAL A 6 9.09 34.30 -47.07
CA VAL A 6 7.86 33.76 -46.48
C VAL A 6 8.00 32.24 -46.26
N MET A 7 8.56 31.48 -47.22
CA MET A 7 8.80 30.05 -47.09
C MET A 7 9.77 29.72 -45.98
N MET A 8 10.85 30.49 -45.83
CA MET A 8 11.81 30.30 -44.75
C MET A 8 11.17 30.60 -43.38
N ALA A 9 10.40 31.69 -43.28
CA ALA A 9 9.69 32.03 -42.02
C ALA A 9 8.71 30.92 -41.60
N LEU A 10 7.92 30.40 -42.54
CA LEU A 10 7.00 29.28 -42.28
C LEU A 10 7.71 27.99 -41.86
N SER A 11 8.83 27.69 -42.51
CA SER A 11 9.64 26.50 -42.14
C SER A 11 10.18 26.58 -40.71
N ILE A 12 10.70 27.74 -40.34
CA ILE A 12 11.19 27.98 -38.98
C ILE A 12 10.03 27.91 -37.97
N ALA A 13 8.91 28.55 -38.26
CA ALA A 13 7.75 28.54 -37.40
C ALA A 13 7.20 27.12 -37.18
N ALA A 14 7.13 26.30 -38.24
CA ALA A 14 6.73 24.90 -38.15
C ALA A 14 7.70 24.07 -37.33
N GLY A 15 9.00 24.28 -37.45
CA GLY A 15 10.04 23.62 -36.65
C GLY A 15 9.90 23.96 -35.16
N VAL A 16 9.73 25.22 -34.83
CA VAL A 16 9.53 25.67 -33.43
C VAL A 16 8.24 25.09 -32.83
N ALA A 17 7.14 25.14 -33.58
CA ALA A 17 5.86 24.57 -33.14
C ALA A 17 5.97 23.06 -32.87
N THR A 18 6.64 22.32 -33.74
CA THR A 18 6.88 20.90 -33.57
C THR A 18 7.73 20.61 -32.33
N PHE A 19 8.78 21.38 -32.12
CA PHE A 19 9.65 21.24 -30.94
C PHE A 19 8.87 21.50 -29.63
N ILE A 20 8.06 22.55 -29.57
CA ILE A 20 7.21 22.88 -28.42
C ILE A 20 6.23 21.73 -28.15
N TYR A 21 5.58 21.22 -29.19
CA TYR A 21 4.63 20.11 -29.02
C TYR A 21 5.27 18.83 -28.48
N VAL A 22 6.42 18.43 -29.03
CA VAL A 22 7.16 17.23 -28.56
C VAL A 22 7.59 17.42 -27.11
N SER A 23 8.18 18.59 -26.78
CA SER A 23 8.62 18.88 -25.41
C SER A 23 7.47 18.86 -24.42
N ALA A 24 6.32 19.43 -24.73
CA ALA A 24 5.14 19.42 -23.88
C ALA A 24 4.60 17.99 -23.66
N ARG A 25 4.64 17.15 -24.69
CA ARG A 25 4.25 15.74 -24.60
C ARG A 25 5.18 14.94 -23.71
N ASP A 26 6.48 15.17 -23.80
CA ASP A 26 7.47 14.47 -22.98
C ASP A 26 7.36 14.86 -21.49
N VAL A 27 7.13 16.13 -21.20
CA VAL A 27 6.89 16.62 -19.84
C VAL A 27 5.65 15.95 -19.24
N THR A 28 4.53 15.89 -19.97
CA THR A 28 3.30 15.22 -19.49
C THR A 28 3.50 13.74 -19.23
N ARG A 29 4.23 13.03 -20.07
CA ARG A 29 4.54 11.61 -19.89
C ARG A 29 5.45 11.38 -18.68
N THR A 30 6.48 12.19 -18.53
CA THR A 30 7.39 12.11 -17.40
C THR A 30 6.68 12.40 -16.09
N LYS A 31 5.80 13.41 -16.05
CA LYS A 31 4.96 13.72 -14.90
C LYS A 31 4.11 12.52 -14.50
N ALA A 32 3.41 11.88 -15.44
CA ALA A 32 2.56 10.71 -15.16
C ALA A 32 3.37 9.53 -14.57
N ARG A 33 4.60 9.31 -15.04
CA ARG A 33 5.48 8.27 -14.47
C ARG A 33 5.89 8.61 -13.03
N ILE A 34 6.34 9.83 -12.80
CA ILE A 34 6.75 10.28 -11.47
C ILE A 34 5.59 10.19 -10.48
N GLU A 35 4.39 10.58 -10.88
CA GLU A 35 3.19 10.48 -10.05
C GLU A 35 2.86 9.03 -9.70
N SER A 36 2.94 8.11 -10.67
CA SER A 36 2.73 6.67 -10.45
C SER A 36 3.77 6.07 -9.49
N ASP A 37 5.04 6.43 -9.64
CA ASP A 37 6.10 5.94 -8.78
C ASP A 37 6.01 6.52 -7.36
N ALA A 38 5.65 7.80 -7.24
CA ALA A 38 5.41 8.44 -5.96
C ALA A 38 4.22 7.83 -5.21
N GLU A 39 3.15 7.46 -5.91
CA GLU A 39 2.00 6.78 -5.32
C GLU A 39 2.40 5.41 -4.75
N ARG A 40 3.15 4.60 -5.50
CA ARG A 40 3.65 3.30 -5.01
C ARG A 40 4.51 3.44 -3.75
N VAL A 41 5.38 4.45 -3.72
CA VAL A 41 6.22 4.71 -2.53
C VAL A 41 5.36 5.09 -1.33
N ARG A 42 4.33 5.92 -1.53
CA ARG A 42 3.39 6.29 -0.45
C ARG A 42 2.61 5.10 0.06
N GLU A 43 2.10 4.25 -0.82
CA GLU A 43 1.40 3.01 -0.45
C GLU A 43 2.32 2.09 0.36
N ALA A 44 3.56 1.88 -0.09
CA ALA A 44 4.52 1.07 0.63
C ALA A 44 4.87 1.66 2.02
N GLN A 45 5.07 2.98 2.11
CA GLN A 45 5.32 3.66 3.38
C GLN A 45 4.14 3.51 4.34
N ALA A 46 2.90 3.73 3.85
CA ALA A 46 1.70 3.57 4.67
C ALA A 46 1.53 2.13 5.18
N ALA A 47 1.81 1.13 4.34
CA ALA A 47 1.77 -0.27 4.74
C ALA A 47 2.83 -0.59 5.81
N LEU A 48 4.07 -0.12 5.65
CA LEU A 48 5.14 -0.32 6.62
C LEU A 48 4.88 0.40 7.96
N ASP A 49 4.32 1.60 7.91
CA ASP A 49 3.95 2.35 9.12
C ASP A 49 2.83 1.62 9.89
N MET A 50 1.84 1.10 9.18
CA MET A 50 0.76 0.30 9.76
C MET A 50 1.30 -1.00 10.36
N PHE A 51 2.13 -1.73 9.63
CA PHE A 51 2.79 -2.94 10.12
C PHE A 51 3.64 -2.67 11.36
N GLY A 52 4.46 -1.63 11.32
CA GLY A 52 5.28 -1.22 12.47
C GLY A 52 4.45 -0.78 13.67
N ARG A 53 3.27 -0.21 13.47
CA ARG A 53 2.32 0.11 14.55
C ARG A 53 1.75 -1.16 15.16
N ASP A 54 1.27 -2.11 14.33
CA ASP A 54 0.70 -3.37 14.80
C ASP A 54 1.73 -4.16 15.63
N LEU A 55 2.99 -4.22 15.18
CA LEU A 55 4.06 -4.88 15.93
C LEU A 55 4.41 -4.16 17.24
N ARG A 56 4.41 -2.83 17.27
CA ARG A 56 4.70 -2.07 18.51
C ARG A 56 3.60 -2.19 19.55
N CYS A 57 2.36 -2.38 19.11
CA CYS A 57 1.20 -2.58 19.97
C CYS A 57 0.91 -4.07 20.22
N ALA A 58 1.74 -4.97 19.70
CA ALA A 58 1.60 -6.41 19.96
C ALA A 58 1.85 -6.72 21.43
N PHE A 59 1.05 -7.61 21.98
CA PHE A 59 1.23 -8.05 23.36
C PHE A 59 1.11 -9.56 23.47
N LEU A 60 1.78 -10.12 24.48
CA LEU A 60 1.71 -11.53 24.85
C LEU A 60 1.17 -11.64 26.26
N SER A 61 0.03 -12.29 26.42
CA SER A 61 -0.54 -12.59 27.74
C SER A 61 0.02 -13.91 28.24
N GLY A 62 0.73 -13.88 29.39
CA GLY A 62 1.24 -15.08 30.05
C GLY A 62 0.27 -15.73 31.05
N HIS A 63 -0.96 -15.27 31.17
CA HIS A 63 -1.90 -15.73 32.19
C HIS A 63 -2.70 -16.93 31.70
N LYS A 64 -2.26 -18.12 32.02
CA LYS A 64 -3.07 -19.35 31.93
C LYS A 64 -3.98 -19.45 33.16
N LYS A 65 -5.27 -19.15 33.04
CA LYS A 65 -6.27 -19.48 34.07
C LYS A 65 -6.95 -20.79 33.70
N PRO A 66 -6.96 -21.80 34.58
CA PRO A 66 -7.39 -23.17 34.26
C PRO A 66 -8.91 -23.35 34.06
N LEU A 67 -9.73 -22.30 34.13
CA LEU A 67 -11.19 -22.39 34.16
C LEU A 67 -11.96 -21.41 33.27
N GLN A 68 -11.30 -20.62 32.42
CA GLN A 68 -11.96 -19.76 31.44
C GLN A 68 -11.31 -19.98 30.09
N PRO A 69 -12.09 -20.01 28.97
CA PRO A 69 -11.52 -19.89 27.65
C PRO A 69 -10.85 -18.52 27.60
N ILE A 70 -9.53 -18.53 27.67
CA ILE A 70 -8.72 -17.32 27.60
C ILE A 70 -8.40 -17.14 26.14
N VAL A 71 -8.71 -15.97 25.65
CA VAL A 71 -8.16 -15.47 24.41
C VAL A 71 -6.64 -15.54 24.53
N ASP A 72 -6.05 -16.54 23.93
CA ASP A 72 -4.59 -16.69 23.91
C ASP A 72 -4.03 -15.61 22.97
N SER A 73 -3.15 -14.78 23.49
CA SER A 73 -2.42 -13.85 22.63
C SER A 73 -1.50 -14.61 21.70
N VAL A 74 -1.52 -14.24 20.44
CA VAL A 74 -0.77 -14.89 19.36
C VAL A 74 0.38 -14.00 18.90
N PHE A 75 1.55 -14.58 18.74
CA PHE A 75 2.67 -13.98 18.02
C PHE A 75 3.37 -15.09 17.25
N VAL A 76 2.99 -15.30 16.01
CA VAL A 76 3.44 -16.41 15.17
C VAL A 76 3.93 -15.90 13.84
N GLY A 77 5.11 -16.34 13.43
CA GLY A 77 5.63 -16.21 12.07
C GLY A 77 5.53 -17.57 11.38
N GLU A 78 5.00 -17.59 10.19
CA GLU A 78 4.92 -18.76 9.32
C GLU A 78 5.75 -18.50 8.08
N ASP A 79 6.67 -19.42 7.80
CA ASP A 79 7.46 -19.42 6.56
C ASP A 79 6.57 -19.97 5.43
N ASN A 80 6.08 -19.08 4.58
CA ASN A 80 5.22 -19.40 3.44
C ASN A 80 5.86 -18.81 2.17
N ASP A 81 6.39 -19.66 1.31
CA ASP A 81 6.89 -19.25 0.01
C ASP A 81 5.73 -18.74 -0.88
N PRO A 82 5.80 -17.59 -1.54
CA PRO A 82 6.90 -16.65 -1.66
C PRO A 82 6.88 -15.47 -0.65
N ILE A 83 5.89 -15.35 0.21
CA ILE A 83 5.80 -14.30 1.24
C ILE A 83 5.36 -14.90 2.55
N ASP A 84 6.14 -14.67 3.59
CA ASP A 84 5.86 -15.10 4.95
C ASP A 84 4.57 -14.48 5.50
N ARG A 85 3.99 -15.18 6.49
CA ARG A 85 2.85 -14.67 7.24
C ARG A 85 3.28 -14.37 8.66
N VAL A 86 2.80 -13.24 9.16
CA VAL A 86 2.92 -12.87 10.58
C VAL A 86 1.55 -12.64 11.15
N THR A 87 1.23 -13.33 12.25
CA THR A 87 -0.02 -13.14 12.98
C THR A 87 0.30 -12.69 14.41
N VAL A 88 -0.29 -11.57 14.82
CA VAL A 88 -0.05 -10.96 16.12
C VAL A 88 -1.35 -10.52 16.78
N THR A 89 -1.45 -10.67 18.11
CA THR A 89 -2.50 -10.01 18.88
C THR A 89 -2.03 -8.61 19.24
N THR A 90 -2.85 -7.61 18.99
CA THR A 90 -2.48 -6.20 19.12
C THR A 90 -3.64 -5.36 19.69
N PHE A 91 -3.32 -4.21 20.28
CA PHE A 91 -4.29 -3.19 20.73
C PHE A 91 -4.51 -2.11 19.66
N THR A 92 -4.52 -2.46 18.40
CA THR A 92 -4.71 -1.50 17.29
C THR A 92 -6.10 -1.53 16.67
N HIS A 93 -7.05 -2.24 17.32
CA HIS A 93 -8.43 -2.28 16.84
C HIS A 93 -9.04 -0.89 16.84
N VAL A 94 -9.65 -0.52 15.71
CA VAL A 94 -10.38 0.73 15.57
C VAL A 94 -11.89 0.43 15.54
N HIS A 95 -12.61 0.83 16.56
CA HIS A 95 -14.05 0.69 16.61
C HIS A 95 -14.70 1.45 15.44
N ARG A 96 -15.40 0.72 14.58
CA ARG A 96 -16.08 1.30 13.41
C ARG A 96 -17.53 1.67 13.68
N GLN A 97 -18.09 1.18 14.79
CA GLN A 97 -19.46 1.46 15.20
C GLN A 97 -19.44 2.15 16.57
N TYR A 98 -20.24 3.21 16.69
CA TYR A 98 -20.48 3.86 17.96
C TYR A 98 -21.28 2.89 18.83
N ASP A 99 -20.83 2.63 20.05
CA ASP A 99 -21.47 1.70 21.00
C ASP A 99 -21.29 0.19 20.68
N ALA A 100 -20.31 -0.17 19.87
CA ALA A 100 -19.88 -1.56 19.72
C ALA A 100 -19.20 -2.02 21.02
N ASN A 101 -19.65 -3.14 21.57
CA ASN A 101 -19.03 -3.77 22.74
C ASN A 101 -17.80 -4.61 22.32
N ASP A 102 -17.05 -4.08 21.36
CA ASP A 102 -15.86 -4.74 20.82
C ASP A 102 -14.66 -4.48 21.73
N SER A 103 -13.77 -5.46 21.84
CA SER A 103 -12.52 -5.29 22.57
C SER A 103 -11.55 -4.41 21.77
N ASP A 104 -10.71 -3.62 22.47
CA ASP A 104 -9.58 -2.93 21.85
C ASP A 104 -8.52 -3.90 21.29
N GLN A 105 -8.64 -5.19 21.62
CA GLN A 105 -7.78 -6.25 21.17
C GLN A 105 -8.27 -6.81 19.84
N ALA A 106 -7.35 -7.03 18.93
CA ALA A 106 -7.61 -7.71 17.68
C ALA A 106 -6.46 -8.64 17.32
N GLU A 107 -6.77 -9.69 16.60
CA GLU A 107 -5.79 -10.48 15.90
C GLU A 107 -5.55 -9.88 14.52
N VAL A 108 -4.30 -9.60 14.22
CA VAL A 108 -3.89 -9.04 12.93
C VAL A 108 -2.94 -10.00 12.25
N SER A 109 -3.28 -10.39 11.02
CA SER A 109 -2.42 -11.19 10.16
C SER A 109 -1.97 -10.38 8.95
N TRP A 110 -0.67 -10.40 8.69
CA TRP A 110 -0.04 -9.84 7.50
C TRP A 110 0.47 -10.97 6.62
N PHE A 111 0.11 -10.97 5.35
CA PHE A 111 0.46 -12.04 4.40
C PHE A 111 0.43 -11.54 2.96
N GLY A 112 1.05 -12.31 2.05
CA GLY A 112 1.01 -12.04 0.62
C GLY A 112 -0.25 -12.60 -0.03
N VAL A 113 -0.82 -11.86 -0.97
CA VAL A 113 -1.91 -12.32 -1.86
C VAL A 113 -1.58 -11.99 -3.30
N ASP A 114 -2.01 -12.84 -4.23
CA ASP A 114 -1.85 -12.57 -5.64
C ASP A 114 -2.63 -11.32 -6.06
N ASP A 115 -2.02 -10.50 -6.93
CA ASP A 115 -2.72 -9.39 -7.54
C ASP A 115 -3.80 -9.91 -8.49
N PRO A 116 -5.07 -9.54 -8.31
CA PRO A 116 -6.16 -10.01 -9.16
C PRO A 116 -6.02 -9.58 -10.63
N ARG A 117 -5.21 -8.55 -10.92
CA ARG A 117 -4.96 -8.01 -12.26
C ARG A 117 -3.70 -8.59 -12.91
N ASP A 118 -2.71 -8.99 -12.11
CA ASP A 118 -1.44 -9.51 -12.61
C ASP A 118 -0.89 -10.57 -11.66
N ARG A 119 -1.13 -11.84 -11.96
CA ARG A 119 -0.70 -12.99 -11.16
C ARG A 119 0.83 -13.12 -10.98
N ARG A 120 1.62 -12.27 -11.64
CA ARG A 120 3.07 -12.19 -11.43
C ARG A 120 3.46 -11.24 -10.30
N LYS A 121 2.48 -10.54 -9.77
CA LYS A 121 2.66 -9.57 -8.67
C LYS A 121 1.92 -10.05 -7.45
N MET A 122 2.49 -9.76 -6.31
CA MET A 122 1.88 -10.00 -5.02
C MET A 122 1.66 -8.70 -4.29
N ASN A 123 0.55 -8.63 -3.58
CA ASN A 123 0.19 -7.52 -2.73
C ASN A 123 0.33 -7.95 -1.27
N LEU A 124 0.80 -7.04 -0.42
CA LEU A 124 0.76 -7.24 1.02
C LEU A 124 -0.67 -7.00 1.51
N ALA A 125 -1.25 -7.98 2.17
CA ALA A 125 -2.58 -7.91 2.73
C ALA A 125 -2.53 -7.91 4.27
N ARG A 126 -3.43 -7.14 4.88
CA ARG A 126 -3.69 -7.12 6.32
C ARG A 126 -5.10 -7.61 6.58
N ARG A 127 -5.24 -8.64 7.39
CA ARG A 127 -6.51 -9.12 7.91
C ARG A 127 -6.59 -8.77 9.39
N GLU A 128 -7.71 -8.28 9.82
CA GLU A 128 -8.01 -7.99 11.21
C GLU A 128 -9.26 -8.76 11.62
N SER A 129 -9.17 -9.48 12.73
CA SER A 129 -10.29 -10.14 13.41
C SER A 129 -10.45 -9.53 14.79
N ALA A 130 -11.65 -9.09 15.11
CA ALA A 130 -11.99 -8.57 16.44
C ALA A 130 -12.11 -9.70 17.47
N SER A 131 -12.23 -10.96 17.00
CA SER A 131 -12.24 -12.16 17.84
C SER A 131 -10.97 -12.96 17.55
N PRO A 132 -10.06 -13.10 18.52
CA PRO A 132 -8.81 -13.85 18.31
C PRO A 132 -8.99 -15.36 18.13
N ASP A 133 -10.21 -15.88 18.25
CA ASP A 133 -10.51 -17.31 18.26
C ASP A 133 -11.29 -17.79 17.04
N GLU A 134 -11.44 -16.98 15.98
CA GLU A 134 -12.12 -17.37 14.71
C GLU A 134 -11.18 -17.47 13.52
#